data_84bc46411b027e7e5942e3ccb03ba92c
#
_entry.id   84bc46411b027e7e5942e3ccb03ba92c
#
_cell.length_a   1.000
_cell.length_b   1.000
_cell.length_c   1.000
_cell.angle_alpha   90.00
_cell.angle_beta   90.00
_cell.angle_gamma   90.00
#
_symmetry.space_group_name_H-M   'P 1'
#
loop_
_entity.id
_entity.type
_entity.pdbx_description
1 polymer ?
#
loop_
_entity_poly.entity_id
_entity_poly.type
_entity_poly.pdbx_seq_one_letter_code
_entity_poly.pdbx_strand_id
1 'polypeptide(L)'
;MKQGDFTKVAKHYHNRPAYSPFLLEKLVACINDKNKNFKDLNIVEVGAGTGKLTKMLGEMFGCQISAVEPNDNMREEGQKFTQNLSNISWHKGSGEETCMSNNQADWVIMASSFHWTDPKKSLPEFNRILTGGGYFTAIWNPRHIV
;
A
#
# COMPACT_ATOMS: atom_id res chain seq x y z
N MET A 1 3.23 -14.69 -20.43
CA MET A 1 1.96 -14.25 -21.03
C MET A 1 2.22 -13.22 -22.11
N LYS A 2 1.62 -13.42 -23.26
CA LYS A 2 1.71 -12.44 -24.34
C LYS A 2 0.82 -11.25 -24.02
N GLN A 3 1.21 -10.08 -24.51
CA GLN A 3 0.48 -8.86 -24.23
C GLN A 3 -0.97 -8.89 -24.72
N GLY A 4 -1.25 -9.54 -25.86
CA GLY A 4 -2.61 -9.68 -26.35
C GLY A 4 -3.52 -10.51 -25.45
N ASP A 5 -2.95 -11.56 -24.85
CA ASP A 5 -3.67 -12.40 -23.90
C ASP A 5 -3.92 -11.61 -22.62
N PHE A 6 -2.96 -10.80 -22.22
CA PHE A 6 -3.06 -9.98 -21.03
C PHE A 6 -4.20 -8.97 -21.12
N THR A 7 -4.50 -8.46 -22.31
CA THR A 7 -5.57 -7.47 -22.48
C THR A 7 -6.93 -8.03 -22.05
N LYS A 8 -7.24 -9.27 -22.43
CA LYS A 8 -8.48 -9.93 -22.02
C LYS A 8 -8.48 -10.25 -20.53
N VAL A 9 -7.36 -10.73 -20.04
CA VAL A 9 -7.21 -11.09 -18.62
C VAL A 9 -7.28 -9.84 -17.75
N ALA A 10 -6.68 -8.73 -18.19
CA ALA A 10 -6.68 -7.49 -17.43
C ALA A 10 -8.08 -6.94 -17.23
N LYS A 11 -8.93 -7.02 -18.27
CA LYS A 11 -10.30 -6.55 -18.20
C LYS A 11 -11.10 -7.31 -17.14
N HIS A 12 -10.89 -8.62 -17.07
CA HIS A 12 -11.50 -9.47 -16.05
C HIS A 12 -10.84 -9.27 -14.68
N TYR A 13 -9.54 -9.07 -14.67
CA TYR A 13 -8.74 -8.89 -13.46
C TYR A 13 -9.14 -7.64 -12.67
N HIS A 14 -9.47 -6.55 -13.36
CA HIS A 14 -9.88 -5.31 -12.69
C HIS A 14 -11.18 -5.46 -11.89
N ASN A 15 -11.95 -6.48 -12.15
CA ASN A 15 -13.19 -6.75 -11.40
C ASN A 15 -12.92 -7.55 -10.11
N ARG A 16 -11.69 -7.99 -9.90
CA ARG A 16 -11.32 -8.76 -8.71
C ARG A 16 -10.58 -7.88 -7.72
N PRO A 17 -10.84 -8.05 -6.40
CA PRO A 17 -10.01 -7.39 -5.40
C PRO A 17 -8.56 -7.86 -5.53
N ALA A 18 -7.62 -6.94 -5.34
CA ALA A 18 -6.19 -7.26 -5.39
C ALA A 18 -5.81 -8.21 -4.25
N TYR A 19 -6.45 -8.04 -3.09
CA TYR A 19 -6.24 -8.87 -1.90
C TYR A 19 -7.59 -9.19 -1.26
N SER A 20 -7.61 -10.24 -0.46
CA SER A 20 -8.83 -10.63 0.23
C SER A 20 -9.28 -9.54 1.21
N PRO A 21 -10.52 -9.05 1.11
CA PRO A 21 -11.04 -8.10 2.11
C PRO A 21 -10.99 -8.66 3.52
N PHE A 22 -11.24 -9.97 3.68
CA PHE A 22 -11.17 -10.63 4.97
C PHE A 22 -9.76 -10.56 5.57
N LEU A 23 -8.73 -10.79 4.75
CA LEU A 23 -7.35 -10.67 5.19
C LEU A 23 -7.04 -9.24 5.64
N LEU A 24 -7.47 -8.26 4.87
CA LEU A 24 -7.22 -6.86 5.20
C LEU A 24 -7.90 -6.46 6.51
N GLU A 25 -9.12 -6.91 6.74
CA GLU A 25 -9.81 -6.68 8.00
C GLU A 25 -9.05 -7.26 9.18
N LYS A 26 -8.51 -8.47 9.03
CA LYS A 26 -7.71 -9.11 10.07
C LYS A 26 -6.43 -8.35 10.34
N LEU A 27 -5.75 -7.90 9.29
CA LEU A 27 -4.51 -7.15 9.43
C LEU A 27 -4.75 -5.81 10.14
N VAL A 28 -5.78 -5.07 9.72
CA VAL A 28 -6.10 -3.78 10.34
C VAL A 28 -6.45 -3.96 11.81
N ALA A 29 -7.21 -5.01 12.14
CA ALA A 29 -7.54 -5.30 13.53
C ALA A 29 -6.28 -5.60 14.36
N CYS A 30 -5.33 -6.34 13.78
CA CYS A 30 -4.07 -6.64 14.48
C CYS A 30 -3.21 -5.40 14.71
N ILE A 31 -3.10 -4.52 13.72
CA ILE A 31 -2.24 -3.36 13.84
C ILE A 31 -2.87 -2.25 14.67
N ASN A 32 -4.19 -2.22 14.77
CA ASN A 32 -4.90 -1.19 15.52
C ASN A 32 -5.08 -1.62 16.99
N ASP A 33 -3.99 -1.97 17.63
CA ASP A 33 -3.99 -2.45 19.02
C ASP A 33 -4.34 -1.34 20.04
N LYS A 34 -4.25 -0.09 19.64
CA LYS A 34 -4.61 1.06 20.48
C LYS A 34 -6.07 1.49 20.30
N ASN A 35 -6.85 0.75 19.52
CA ASN A 35 -8.27 1.01 19.26
C ASN A 35 -8.56 2.45 18.80
N LYS A 36 -7.72 2.98 17.94
CA LYS A 36 -7.99 4.26 17.31
C LYS A 36 -9.17 4.14 16.35
N ASN A 37 -9.87 5.25 16.11
CA ASN A 37 -10.80 5.31 14.99
C ASN A 37 -10.02 5.09 13.71
N PHE A 38 -10.56 4.32 12.77
CA PHE A 38 -9.86 4.03 11.53
C PHE A 38 -9.47 5.31 10.77
N LYS A 39 -10.33 6.32 10.80
CA LYS A 39 -10.04 7.60 10.14
C LYS A 39 -8.80 8.31 10.72
N ASP A 40 -8.39 7.96 11.93
CA ASP A 40 -7.23 8.55 12.59
C ASP A 40 -5.96 7.71 12.41
N LEU A 41 -6.06 6.56 11.77
CA LEU A 41 -4.90 5.75 11.45
C LEU A 41 -4.16 6.33 10.25
N ASN A 42 -2.85 6.45 10.37
CA ASN A 42 -1.99 6.90 9.28
C ASN A 42 -1.24 5.70 8.70
N ILE A 43 -1.55 5.37 7.47
CA ILE A 43 -0.93 4.25 6.77
C ILE A 43 -0.02 4.80 5.68
N VAL A 44 1.19 4.27 5.59
CA VAL A 44 2.09 4.55 4.48
C VAL A 44 2.22 3.26 3.66
N GLU A 45 1.73 3.28 2.45
CA GLU A 45 1.91 2.16 1.52
C GLU A 45 3.08 2.48 0.61
N VAL A 46 4.14 1.66 0.70
CA VAL A 46 5.37 1.85 -0.07
C VAL A 46 5.35 0.91 -1.27
N GLY A 47 5.70 1.43 -2.43
CA GLY A 47 5.60 0.70 -3.67
C GLY A 47 4.14 0.52 -4.08
N ALA A 48 3.35 1.57 -3.97
CA ALA A 48 1.90 1.51 -4.16
C ALA A 48 1.46 1.18 -5.59
N GLY A 49 2.35 1.30 -6.55
CA GLY A 49 2.06 0.96 -7.95
C GLY A 49 0.92 1.82 -8.50
N THR A 50 -0.10 1.17 -9.04
CA THR A 50 -1.25 1.83 -9.62
C THR A 50 -2.41 1.99 -8.62
N GLY A 51 -2.18 1.70 -7.34
CA GLY A 51 -3.12 2.03 -6.29
C GLY A 51 -4.21 1.02 -5.99
N LYS A 52 -4.06 -0.24 -6.41
CA LYS A 52 -5.10 -1.25 -6.18
C LYS A 52 -5.33 -1.53 -4.70
N LEU A 53 -4.27 -1.79 -3.95
CA LEU A 53 -4.38 -1.98 -2.51
C LEU A 53 -4.73 -0.65 -1.82
N THR A 54 -4.14 0.44 -2.28
CA THR A 54 -4.38 1.78 -1.76
C THR A 54 -5.89 2.08 -1.73
N LYS A 55 -6.55 1.83 -2.85
CA LYS A 55 -7.99 2.09 -2.98
C LYS A 55 -8.80 1.19 -2.04
N MET A 56 -8.44 -0.09 -1.95
CA MET A 56 -9.13 -1.01 -1.04
C MET A 56 -9.05 -0.53 0.40
N LEU A 57 -7.85 -0.19 0.86
CA LEU A 57 -7.66 0.27 2.23
C LEU A 57 -8.41 1.58 2.49
N GLY A 58 -8.36 2.50 1.55
CA GLY A 58 -9.04 3.78 1.68
C GLY A 58 -10.55 3.66 1.73
N GLU A 59 -11.11 2.80 0.88
CA GLU A 59 -12.56 2.60 0.84
C GLU A 59 -13.08 1.79 2.02
N MET A 60 -12.34 0.75 2.42
CA MET A 60 -12.81 -0.18 3.46
C MET A 60 -12.77 0.44 4.85
N PHE A 61 -11.75 1.24 5.14
CA PHE A 61 -11.50 1.66 6.52
C PHE A 61 -11.53 3.18 6.74
N GLY A 62 -11.47 3.96 5.67
CA GLY A 62 -11.42 5.41 5.78
C GLY A 62 -10.15 5.95 6.41
N CYS A 63 -9.08 5.14 6.45
CA CYS A 63 -7.79 5.54 7.01
C CYS A 63 -7.15 6.65 6.17
N GLN A 64 -6.23 7.39 6.79
CA GLN A 64 -5.39 8.33 6.06
C GLN A 64 -4.25 7.54 5.43
N ILE A 65 -4.13 7.58 4.12
CA ILE A 65 -3.13 6.80 3.40
C ILE A 65 -2.21 7.71 2.61
N SER A 66 -0.91 7.54 2.84
CA SER A 66 0.13 8.15 2.01
C SER A 66 0.69 7.05 1.13
N ALA A 67 0.42 7.13 -0.16
CA ALA A 67 0.89 6.15 -1.14
C ALA A 67 2.21 6.65 -1.72
N VAL A 68 3.25 5.84 -1.59
CA VAL A 68 4.61 6.19 -2.03
C VAL A 68 4.97 5.30 -3.21
N GLU A 69 5.30 5.92 -4.35
CA GLU A 69 5.61 5.20 -5.58
C GLU A 69 6.68 5.95 -6.37
N PRO A 70 7.82 5.30 -6.71
CA PRO A 70 8.91 5.97 -7.43
C PRO A 70 8.62 6.17 -8.93
N ASN A 71 7.82 5.30 -9.54
CA ASN A 71 7.53 5.38 -10.97
C ASN A 71 6.47 6.44 -11.24
N ASP A 72 6.83 7.44 -12.05
CA ASP A 72 5.94 8.56 -12.33
C ASP A 72 4.65 8.13 -13.01
N ASN A 73 4.72 7.20 -13.97
CA ASN A 73 3.54 6.73 -14.71
C ASN A 73 2.59 5.94 -13.83
N MET A 74 3.13 5.05 -12.98
CA MET A 74 2.30 4.29 -12.05
C MET A 74 1.64 5.19 -11.03
N ARG A 75 2.38 6.16 -10.50
CA ARG A 75 1.85 7.10 -9.53
C ARG A 75 0.73 7.94 -10.11
N GLU A 76 0.88 8.39 -11.36
CA GLU A 76 -0.15 9.14 -12.07
C GLU A 76 -1.43 8.30 -12.25
N GLU A 77 -1.26 7.04 -12.64
CA GLU A 77 -2.38 6.10 -12.74
C GLU A 77 -3.08 5.92 -11.39
N GLY A 78 -2.30 5.78 -10.33
CA GLY A 78 -2.83 5.64 -8.97
C GLY A 78 -3.61 6.86 -8.53
N GLN A 79 -3.11 8.04 -8.83
CA GLN A 79 -3.80 9.29 -8.54
C GLN A 79 -5.17 9.34 -9.21
N LYS A 80 -5.25 8.95 -10.47
CA LYS A 80 -6.52 8.90 -11.20
C LYS A 80 -7.45 7.84 -10.61
N PHE A 81 -6.92 6.68 -10.29
CA PHE A 81 -7.69 5.56 -9.79
C PHE A 81 -8.32 5.85 -8.42
N THR A 82 -7.67 6.67 -7.61
CA THR A 82 -8.12 7.00 -6.26
C THR A 82 -8.63 8.43 -6.12
N GLN A 83 -8.86 9.14 -7.22
CA GLN A 83 -9.16 10.57 -7.19
C GLN A 83 -10.43 10.93 -6.41
N ASN A 84 -11.36 9.99 -6.27
CA ASN A 84 -12.61 10.22 -5.55
C ASN A 84 -12.46 10.03 -4.03
N LEU A 85 -11.28 9.64 -3.56
CA LEU A 85 -11.03 9.38 -2.14
C LEU A 85 -10.14 10.48 -1.57
N SER A 86 -10.72 11.32 -0.72
CA SER A 86 -10.01 12.46 -0.14
C SER A 86 -9.00 12.07 0.95
N ASN A 87 -9.07 10.82 1.42
CA ASN A 87 -8.18 10.30 2.46
C ASN A 87 -6.87 9.70 1.93
N ILE A 88 -6.62 9.80 0.63
CA ILE A 88 -5.42 9.26 -0.01
C ILE A 88 -4.58 10.38 -0.59
N SER A 89 -3.29 10.39 -0.29
CA SER A 89 -2.32 11.28 -0.92
C SER A 89 -1.19 10.47 -1.55
N TRP A 90 -0.62 10.99 -2.64
CA TRP A 90 0.43 10.32 -3.40
C TRP A 90 1.73 11.08 -3.32
N HIS A 91 2.83 10.34 -3.21
CA HIS A 91 4.16 10.92 -3.04
C HIS A 91 5.19 10.14 -3.85
N LYS A 92 6.17 10.83 -4.37
CA LYS A 92 7.30 10.21 -5.05
C LYS A 92 8.31 9.77 -3.99
N GLY A 93 8.66 8.48 -4.02
CA GLY A 93 9.64 7.93 -3.09
C GLY A 93 9.77 6.42 -3.27
N SER A 94 10.72 5.86 -2.56
CA SER A 94 11.01 4.42 -2.60
C SER A 94 11.05 3.86 -1.19
N GLY A 95 11.25 2.53 -1.08
CA GLY A 95 11.41 1.90 0.23
C GLY A 95 12.63 2.38 0.99
N GLU A 96 13.69 2.73 0.26
CA GLU A 96 14.93 3.22 0.86
C GLU A 96 14.85 4.71 1.23
N GLU A 97 13.98 5.45 0.55
CA GLU A 97 13.83 6.90 0.73
C GLU A 97 12.38 7.29 0.45
N THR A 98 11.55 7.21 1.48
CA THR A 98 10.11 7.43 1.34
C THR A 98 9.72 8.89 1.21
N CYS A 99 10.57 9.79 1.69
CA CYS A 99 10.29 11.23 1.80
C CYS A 99 9.17 11.55 2.80
N MET A 100 8.84 10.60 3.66
CA MET A 100 7.86 10.81 4.73
C MET A 100 8.52 11.35 5.99
N SER A 101 7.73 11.98 6.85
CA SER A 101 8.22 12.53 8.11
C SER A 101 8.50 11.45 9.15
N ASN A 102 9.36 11.78 10.13
CA ASN A 102 9.63 10.88 11.24
C ASN A 102 8.35 10.65 12.07
N ASN A 103 8.21 9.43 12.60
CA ASN A 103 7.16 9.10 13.58
C ASN A 103 5.75 9.48 13.12
N GLN A 104 5.46 9.26 11.84
CA GLN A 104 4.17 9.67 11.29
C GLN A 104 3.22 8.50 11.04
N ALA A 105 3.73 7.30 10.78
CA ALA A 105 2.92 6.18 10.34
C ALA A 105 2.60 5.22 11.47
N ASP A 106 1.32 4.86 11.60
CA ASP A 106 0.91 3.76 12.48
C ASP A 106 1.21 2.42 11.83
N TRP A 107 1.18 2.37 10.50
CA TRP A 107 1.37 1.16 9.72
C TRP A 107 2.09 1.48 8.42
N VAL A 108 3.17 0.74 8.15
CA VAL A 108 3.84 0.75 6.84
C VAL A 108 3.55 -0.58 6.19
N ILE A 109 3.04 -0.57 4.97
CA ILE A 109 2.71 -1.80 4.25
C ILE A 109 3.32 -1.78 2.86
N MET A 110 3.85 -2.92 2.44
CA MET A 110 4.29 -3.17 1.06
C MET A 110 3.61 -4.43 0.55
N ALA A 111 3.04 -4.33 -0.65
CA ALA A 111 2.36 -5.45 -1.27
C ALA A 111 3.13 -5.87 -2.53
N SER A 112 3.68 -7.08 -2.50
CA SER A 112 4.41 -7.70 -3.62
C SER A 112 5.61 -6.89 -4.11
N SER A 113 6.22 -6.07 -3.25
CA SER A 113 7.30 -5.19 -3.68
C SER A 113 8.50 -5.12 -2.73
N PHE A 114 8.41 -5.65 -1.51
CA PHE A 114 9.49 -5.54 -0.55
C PHE A 114 10.79 -6.16 -1.05
N HIS A 115 10.70 -7.25 -1.81
CA HIS A 115 11.88 -7.93 -2.34
C HIS A 115 12.66 -7.10 -3.36
N TRP A 116 12.10 -5.99 -3.84
CA TRP A 116 12.80 -5.06 -4.73
C TRP A 116 13.64 -4.03 -3.96
N THR A 117 13.47 -3.94 -2.64
CA THR A 117 14.23 -3.00 -1.83
C THR A 117 15.51 -3.63 -1.30
N ASP A 118 16.44 -2.76 -0.87
CA ASP A 118 17.59 -3.18 -0.08
C ASP A 118 17.17 -3.11 1.40
N PRO A 119 16.95 -4.27 2.07
CA PRO A 119 16.46 -4.24 3.46
C PRO A 119 17.38 -3.52 4.43
N LYS A 120 18.68 -3.45 4.14
CA LYS A 120 19.63 -2.73 4.98
C LYS A 120 19.34 -1.23 5.00
N LYS A 121 18.65 -0.73 3.98
CA LYS A 121 18.27 0.68 3.88
C LYS A 121 16.78 0.88 4.14
N SER A 122 15.92 -0.02 3.63
CA SER A 122 14.48 0.16 3.74
C SER A 122 13.98 -0.06 5.16
N LEU A 123 14.48 -1.07 5.87
CA LEU A 123 14.00 -1.32 7.23
C LEU A 123 14.32 -0.18 8.20
N PRO A 124 15.53 0.41 8.19
CA PRO A 124 15.77 1.62 9.00
C PRO A 124 14.87 2.79 8.59
N GLU A 125 14.58 2.94 7.30
CA GLU A 125 13.70 4.00 6.81
C GLU A 125 12.28 3.81 7.35
N PHE A 126 11.76 2.58 7.32
CA PHE A 126 10.43 2.29 7.86
C PHE A 126 10.38 2.53 9.37
N ASN A 127 11.44 2.15 10.08
CA ASN A 127 11.53 2.42 11.52
C ASN A 127 11.51 3.92 11.80
N ARG A 128 12.16 4.71 10.96
CA ARG A 128 12.19 6.16 11.10
C ARG A 128 10.82 6.79 10.99
N ILE A 129 10.01 6.33 10.02
CA ILE A 129 8.70 6.93 9.76
C ILE A 129 7.58 6.33 10.62
N LEU A 130 7.80 5.16 11.22
CA LEU A 130 6.79 4.55 12.10
C LEU A 130 6.74 5.25 13.45
N THR A 131 5.53 5.38 13.98
CA THR A 131 5.34 5.82 15.38
C THR A 131 5.82 4.72 16.32
N GLY A 132 6.05 5.07 17.59
CA GLY A 132 6.34 4.06 18.60
C GLY A 132 5.19 3.07 18.70
N GLY A 133 5.49 1.77 18.55
CA GLY A 133 4.47 0.72 18.52
C GLY A 133 3.79 0.52 17.18
N GLY A 134 4.25 1.19 16.13
CA GLY A 134 3.74 0.97 14.78
C GLY A 134 4.26 -0.33 14.17
N TYR A 135 3.65 -0.74 13.07
CA TYR A 135 3.92 -2.04 12.45
C TYR A 135 4.33 -1.89 10.99
N PHE A 136 5.21 -2.77 10.55
CA PHE A 136 5.51 -2.97 9.13
C PHE A 136 4.99 -4.34 8.69
N THR A 137 4.32 -4.38 7.54
CA THR A 137 3.81 -5.62 6.97
C THR A 137 4.22 -5.71 5.50
N ALA A 138 4.74 -6.86 5.11
CA ALA A 138 4.97 -7.18 3.71
C ALA A 138 4.04 -8.33 3.35
N ILE A 139 3.26 -8.16 2.28
CA ILE A 139 2.33 -9.18 1.82
C ILE A 139 2.53 -9.47 0.35
N TRP A 140 2.24 -10.70 -0.04
CA TRP A 140 2.28 -11.14 -1.42
C TRP A 140 1.00 -11.87 -1.76
N ASN A 141 0.58 -11.75 -3.01
CA ASN A 141 -0.58 -12.47 -3.51
C ASN A 141 -0.10 -13.62 -4.40
N PRO A 142 -0.21 -14.88 -3.95
CA PRO A 142 0.33 -16.04 -4.67
C PRO A 142 -0.62 -16.59 -5.74
N ARG A 143 -1.14 -15.75 -6.58
CA ARG A 143 -2.21 -16.13 -7.52
C ARG A 143 -1.76 -16.86 -8.78
N HIS A 144 -0.48 -17.02 -8.98
CA HIS A 144 0.05 -17.66 -10.18
C HIS A 144 0.60 -19.05 -9.89
N ILE A 145 0.03 -19.71 -9.00
CA ILE A 145 0.45 -21.04 -8.58
C ILE A 145 0.27 -22.01 -9.74
N VAL A 146 1.32 -22.58 -10.16
CA VAL A 146 1.29 -23.50 -11.30
C VAL A 146 1.66 -24.87 -10.85
#